data_71a15c111bc0db1b63bd09fb014d7880
#
_entry.id   71a15c111bc0db1b63bd09fb014d7880
#
_cell.length_a   1.000
_cell.length_b   1.000
_cell.length_c   1.000
_cell.angle_alpha   90.00
_cell.angle_beta   90.00
_cell.angle_gamma   90.00
#
_symmetry.space_group_name_H-M   'P 1'
#
loop_
_entity.id
_entity.type
_entity.pdbx_description
1 polymer ?
#
loop_
_entity_poly.entity_id
_entity_poly.type
_entity_poly.pdbx_seq_one_letter_code
_entity_poly.pdbx_strand_id
1 'polypeptide(L)'
;MNQQSAGAKFRLAVQEEHPLQVVGAINANHALLAKRAGYRAIYLSGGGVAAGSLGLPDLGISGLEDVLIDVRRITDVCDLPLLVDIDTGFGSSAFNVARTVRSLIKAGAGACHIEDQVGAKRCGHRPGKEIVTQGEMVDRVKAAVDARTDDNFVIMARTDALAVEGLDKAVERAVACVEAGADMIFPEAITSLEMYAQFKKAVKVPILANITEFGSTPLFTVDELRGADVDIVLYPLSAFRAMNKAAENVYEAIRRDGTQKSVVDTMQTRAELYERIDYHSYEQKLDALFAQNKSK
;
A
#
# COMPACT_ATOMS: atom_id res chain seq x y z
N MET A 1 -29.50 0.68 0.37
CA MET A 1 -28.47 1.52 -0.28
C MET A 1 -27.39 0.60 -0.77
N ASN A 2 -27.07 0.57 -2.08
CA ASN A 2 -25.96 -0.23 -2.56
C ASN A 2 -24.66 0.33 -1.95
N GLN A 3 -23.99 -0.48 -1.15
CA GLN A 3 -22.70 -0.10 -0.59
C GLN A 3 -21.68 0.02 -1.73
N GLN A 4 -21.03 1.17 -1.84
CA GLN A 4 -20.01 1.43 -2.85
C GLN A 4 -18.85 0.44 -2.67
N SER A 5 -18.38 -0.19 -3.78
CA SER A 5 -17.26 -1.13 -3.72
C SER A 5 -15.95 -0.45 -3.27
N ALA A 6 -14.99 -1.22 -2.76
CA ALA A 6 -13.69 -0.70 -2.34
C ALA A 6 -12.93 -0.06 -3.52
N GLY A 7 -13.05 -0.62 -4.73
CA GLY A 7 -12.50 -0.01 -5.95
C GLY A 7 -13.12 1.32 -6.28
N ALA A 8 -14.45 1.43 -6.20
CA ALA A 8 -15.16 2.70 -6.43
C ALA A 8 -14.77 3.77 -5.39
N LYS A 9 -14.59 3.39 -4.11
CA LYS A 9 -14.08 4.31 -3.06
C LYS A 9 -12.66 4.79 -3.38
N PHE A 10 -11.77 3.92 -3.89
CA PHE A 10 -10.41 4.32 -4.24
C PHE A 10 -10.40 5.33 -5.39
N ARG A 11 -11.17 5.06 -6.45
CA ARG A 11 -11.32 5.99 -7.58
C ARG A 11 -11.88 7.35 -7.14
N LEU A 12 -12.89 7.33 -6.27
CA LEU A 12 -13.48 8.56 -5.72
C LEU A 12 -12.45 9.35 -4.89
N ALA A 13 -11.66 8.69 -4.04
CA ALA A 13 -10.62 9.34 -3.25
C ALA A 13 -9.59 10.07 -4.14
N VAL A 14 -9.17 9.45 -5.26
CA VAL A 14 -8.25 10.08 -6.23
C VAL A 14 -8.88 11.30 -6.92
N GLN A 15 -10.21 11.32 -7.10
CA GLN A 15 -10.92 12.44 -7.69
C GLN A 15 -11.13 13.61 -6.71
N GLU A 16 -11.35 13.29 -5.42
CA GLU A 16 -11.70 14.29 -4.39
C GLU A 16 -10.48 14.95 -3.73
N GLU A 17 -9.30 14.31 -3.80
CA GLU A 17 -8.05 14.84 -3.24
C GLU A 17 -6.94 14.76 -4.29
N HIS A 18 -6.33 15.88 -4.65
CA HIS A 18 -5.32 15.96 -5.71
C HIS A 18 -4.09 16.77 -5.28
N PRO A 19 -2.91 16.11 -5.18
CA PRO A 19 -2.71 14.66 -5.19
C PRO A 19 -3.29 13.99 -3.93
N LEU A 20 -3.83 12.78 -4.10
CA LEU A 20 -4.29 11.96 -2.98
C LEU A 20 -3.10 11.50 -2.14
N GLN A 21 -3.11 11.79 -0.87
CA GLN A 21 -2.10 11.27 0.06
C GLN A 21 -2.47 9.88 0.56
N VAL A 22 -1.64 8.89 0.28
CA VAL A 22 -1.80 7.49 0.69
C VAL A 22 -0.68 7.11 1.63
N VAL A 23 -1.01 6.57 2.80
CA VAL A 23 -0.03 6.16 3.81
C VAL A 23 -0.01 4.65 4.01
N GLY A 24 1.18 4.11 4.29
CA GLY A 24 1.35 2.71 4.63
C GLY A 24 0.75 2.37 6.00
N ALA A 25 -0.08 1.31 6.01
CA ALA A 25 -0.66 0.72 7.21
C ALA A 25 -0.34 -0.77 7.21
N ILE A 26 0.61 -1.20 8.04
CA ILE A 26 1.08 -2.59 8.06
C ILE A 26 0.21 -3.54 8.89
N ASN A 27 -0.74 -3.01 9.64
CA ASN A 27 -1.68 -3.79 10.44
C ASN A 27 -2.99 -3.02 10.65
N ALA A 28 -3.98 -3.71 11.22
CA ALA A 28 -5.32 -3.17 11.48
C ALA A 28 -5.31 -1.90 12.34
N ASN A 29 -4.48 -1.84 13.39
CA ASN A 29 -4.40 -0.67 14.25
C ASN A 29 -3.84 0.56 13.51
N HIS A 30 -2.80 0.38 12.67
CA HIS A 30 -2.27 1.46 11.84
C HIS A 30 -3.30 1.98 10.83
N ALA A 31 -4.14 1.11 10.27
CA ALA A 31 -5.25 1.51 9.40
C ALA A 31 -6.24 2.42 10.12
N LEU A 32 -6.61 2.10 11.37
CA LEU A 32 -7.46 2.95 12.20
C LEU A 32 -6.81 4.29 12.54
N LEU A 33 -5.49 4.30 12.81
CA LEU A 33 -4.74 5.54 13.04
C LEU A 33 -4.72 6.43 11.80
N ALA A 34 -4.50 5.86 10.62
CA ALA A 34 -4.53 6.59 9.35
C ALA A 34 -5.93 7.19 9.08
N LYS A 35 -7.00 6.42 9.29
CA LYS A 35 -8.38 6.89 9.17
C LYS A 35 -8.65 8.07 10.11
N ARG A 36 -8.22 7.97 11.37
CA ARG A 36 -8.39 9.04 12.38
C ARG A 36 -7.59 10.31 12.00
N ALA A 37 -6.44 10.16 11.36
CA ALA A 37 -5.65 11.27 10.87
C ALA A 37 -6.25 11.96 9.62
N GLY A 38 -7.36 11.43 9.07
CA GLY A 38 -8.10 12.03 7.97
C GLY A 38 -7.68 11.57 6.57
N TYR A 39 -6.83 10.54 6.46
CA TYR A 39 -6.49 9.96 5.16
C TYR A 39 -7.70 9.32 4.50
N ARG A 40 -7.76 9.38 3.17
CA ARG A 40 -8.87 8.85 2.36
C ARG A 40 -8.57 7.50 1.73
N ALA A 41 -7.31 7.09 1.72
CA ALA A 41 -6.85 5.77 1.28
C ALA A 41 -5.59 5.35 2.04
N ILE A 42 -5.36 4.05 2.10
CA ILE A 42 -4.22 3.43 2.78
C ILE A 42 -3.53 2.41 1.89
N TYR A 43 -2.32 2.03 2.26
CA TYR A 43 -1.47 1.13 1.48
C TYR A 43 -0.92 -0.01 2.33
N LEU A 44 -0.91 -1.22 1.78
CA LEU A 44 -0.20 -2.37 2.34
C LEU A 44 1.01 -2.69 1.46
N SER A 45 2.20 -2.43 1.99
CA SER A 45 3.49 -2.70 1.34
C SER A 45 3.86 -4.17 1.42
N GLY A 46 4.28 -4.78 0.31
CA GLY A 46 4.87 -6.13 0.30
C GLY A 46 6.14 -6.20 1.16
N GLY A 47 7.02 -5.19 1.06
CA GLY A 47 8.18 -5.08 1.94
C GLY A 47 7.81 -4.87 3.42
N GLY A 48 6.69 -4.19 3.70
CA GLY A 48 6.13 -4.06 5.04
C GLY A 48 5.63 -5.39 5.60
N VAL A 49 4.93 -6.20 4.80
CA VAL A 49 4.50 -7.57 5.17
C VAL A 49 5.73 -8.46 5.40
N ALA A 50 6.68 -8.48 4.47
CA ALA A 50 7.90 -9.27 4.61
C ALA A 50 8.64 -8.95 5.92
N ALA A 51 8.94 -7.67 6.17
CA ALA A 51 9.70 -7.25 7.35
C ALA A 51 8.88 -7.29 8.64
N GLY A 52 7.63 -6.80 8.62
CA GLY A 52 6.81 -6.59 9.81
C GLY A 52 6.06 -7.84 10.26
N SER A 53 5.49 -8.61 9.34
CA SER A 53 4.70 -9.79 9.67
C SER A 53 5.53 -11.07 9.71
N LEU A 54 6.57 -11.18 8.84
CA LEU A 54 7.37 -12.39 8.69
C LEU A 54 8.80 -12.27 9.27
N GLY A 55 9.31 -11.04 9.47
CA GLY A 55 10.71 -10.81 9.87
C GLY A 55 11.71 -11.18 8.77
N LEU A 56 11.31 -11.10 7.50
CA LEU A 56 12.09 -11.49 6.34
C LEU A 56 12.44 -10.28 5.46
N PRO A 57 13.53 -10.36 4.67
CA PRO A 57 13.85 -9.32 3.71
C PRO A 57 12.86 -9.28 2.54
N ASP A 58 12.68 -8.09 1.95
CA ASP A 58 11.86 -7.87 0.76
C ASP A 58 12.58 -8.34 -0.52
N LEU A 59 12.50 -9.64 -0.78
CA LEU A 59 13.17 -10.33 -1.88
C LEU A 59 12.24 -11.35 -2.59
N GLY A 60 10.93 -11.11 -2.61
CA GLY A 60 9.96 -12.01 -3.23
C GLY A 60 9.78 -13.34 -2.46
N ILE A 61 10.04 -13.35 -1.15
CA ILE A 61 9.89 -14.54 -0.31
C ILE A 61 8.45 -14.70 0.17
N SER A 62 7.76 -13.58 0.44
CA SER A 62 6.35 -13.57 0.84
C SER A 62 5.45 -14.07 -0.30
N GLY A 63 4.44 -14.85 0.05
CA GLY A 63 3.45 -15.36 -0.88
C GLY A 63 2.10 -14.65 -0.76
N LEU A 64 1.16 -15.01 -1.64
CA LEU A 64 -0.18 -14.44 -1.65
C LEU A 64 -0.89 -14.51 -0.30
N GLU A 65 -0.84 -15.66 0.40
CA GLU A 65 -1.55 -15.83 1.67
C GLU A 65 -0.95 -14.98 2.79
N ASP A 66 0.36 -14.73 2.78
CA ASP A 66 1.00 -13.84 3.76
C ASP A 66 0.43 -12.43 3.66
N VAL A 67 0.26 -11.93 2.43
CA VAL A 67 -0.33 -10.62 2.16
C VAL A 67 -1.84 -10.61 2.47
N LEU A 68 -2.58 -11.65 2.06
CA LEU A 68 -4.02 -11.73 2.28
C LEU A 68 -4.42 -11.78 3.77
N ILE A 69 -3.58 -12.34 4.62
CA ILE A 69 -3.82 -12.32 6.08
C ILE A 69 -3.92 -10.87 6.58
N ASP A 70 -2.96 -10.02 6.21
CA ASP A 70 -2.95 -8.63 6.64
C ASP A 70 -4.02 -7.79 5.92
N VAL A 71 -4.28 -8.04 4.63
CA VAL A 71 -5.40 -7.41 3.91
C VAL A 71 -6.72 -7.64 4.65
N ARG A 72 -7.05 -8.89 4.99
CA ARG A 72 -8.30 -9.25 5.69
C ARG A 72 -8.41 -8.58 7.05
N ARG A 73 -7.32 -8.56 7.83
CA ARG A 73 -7.29 -7.89 9.15
C ARG A 73 -7.53 -6.39 9.04
N ILE A 74 -6.99 -5.75 8.02
CA ILE A 74 -7.15 -4.31 7.78
C ILE A 74 -8.57 -4.00 7.32
N THR A 75 -9.06 -4.70 6.30
CA THR A 75 -10.37 -4.43 5.68
C THR A 75 -11.55 -4.81 6.58
N ASP A 76 -11.35 -5.72 7.55
CA ASP A 76 -12.35 -6.11 8.53
C ASP A 76 -12.69 -4.97 9.51
N VAL A 77 -11.74 -4.09 9.83
CA VAL A 77 -11.90 -3.02 10.81
C VAL A 77 -11.87 -1.61 10.23
N CYS A 78 -11.38 -1.45 9.00
CA CYS A 78 -11.19 -0.15 8.37
C CYS A 78 -11.86 -0.12 6.99
N ASP A 79 -12.73 0.86 6.77
CA ASP A 79 -13.51 1.04 5.53
C ASP A 79 -12.81 1.94 4.50
N LEU A 80 -11.60 2.43 4.80
CA LEU A 80 -10.78 3.13 3.82
C LEU A 80 -10.37 2.18 2.69
N PRO A 81 -10.41 2.62 1.42
CA PRO A 81 -9.95 1.81 0.31
C PRO A 81 -8.45 1.51 0.44
N LEU A 82 -8.10 0.23 0.28
CA LEU A 82 -6.75 -0.29 0.45
C LEU A 82 -6.10 -0.54 -0.92
N LEU A 83 -4.95 0.09 -1.16
CA LEU A 83 -4.02 -0.24 -2.24
C LEU A 83 -3.03 -1.31 -1.74
N VAL A 84 -2.87 -2.40 -2.48
CA VAL A 84 -2.03 -3.55 -2.09
C VAL A 84 -0.88 -3.75 -3.06
N ASP A 85 0.33 -3.93 -2.53
CA ASP A 85 1.50 -4.40 -3.26
C ASP A 85 1.37 -5.91 -3.53
N ILE A 86 1.43 -6.30 -4.80
CA ILE A 86 1.39 -7.71 -5.18
C ILE A 86 2.68 -8.19 -5.85
N ASP A 87 3.76 -7.45 -5.65
CA ASP A 87 5.05 -7.76 -6.27
C ASP A 87 4.89 -8.04 -7.77
N THR A 88 5.35 -9.19 -8.23
CA THR A 88 5.22 -9.66 -9.62
C THR A 88 3.96 -10.51 -9.87
N GLY A 89 3.01 -10.55 -8.93
CA GLY A 89 1.75 -11.29 -9.03
C GLY A 89 1.71 -12.63 -8.29
N PHE A 90 2.69 -12.91 -7.43
CA PHE A 90 2.85 -14.15 -6.64
C PHE A 90 2.85 -15.43 -7.47
N GLY A 91 3.57 -15.38 -8.58
CA GLY A 91 3.81 -16.51 -9.49
C GLY A 91 3.96 -16.09 -10.94
N SER A 92 4.66 -16.91 -11.73
CA SER A 92 5.04 -16.58 -13.11
C SER A 92 3.92 -16.74 -14.14
N SER A 93 2.83 -17.42 -13.78
CA SER A 93 1.71 -17.69 -14.67
C SER A 93 0.66 -16.58 -14.62
N ALA A 94 0.05 -16.25 -15.76
CA ALA A 94 -1.15 -15.40 -15.84
C ALA A 94 -2.26 -15.87 -14.87
N PHE A 95 -2.39 -17.17 -14.64
CA PHE A 95 -3.36 -17.74 -13.69
C PHE A 95 -3.02 -17.44 -12.22
N ASN A 96 -1.75 -17.25 -11.88
CA ASN A 96 -1.35 -16.78 -10.54
C ASN A 96 -1.78 -15.33 -10.36
N VAL A 97 -1.50 -14.45 -11.33
CA VAL A 97 -1.93 -13.05 -11.31
C VAL A 97 -3.46 -12.97 -11.20
N ALA A 98 -4.19 -13.73 -12.01
CA ALA A 98 -5.65 -13.79 -11.97
C ALA A 98 -6.19 -14.25 -10.60
N ARG A 99 -5.58 -15.29 -10.01
CA ARG A 99 -5.92 -15.75 -8.65
C ARG A 99 -5.68 -14.65 -7.62
N THR A 100 -4.55 -13.95 -7.72
CA THR A 100 -4.18 -12.86 -6.80
C THR A 100 -5.22 -11.74 -6.83
N VAL A 101 -5.55 -11.22 -8.01
CA VAL A 101 -6.53 -10.13 -8.16
C VAL A 101 -7.91 -10.53 -7.60
N ARG A 102 -8.42 -11.71 -7.95
CA ARG A 102 -9.71 -12.20 -7.42
C ARG A 102 -9.70 -12.35 -5.90
N SER A 103 -8.58 -12.82 -5.34
CA SER A 103 -8.44 -13.00 -3.89
C SER A 103 -8.40 -11.66 -3.16
N LEU A 104 -7.72 -10.65 -3.71
CA LEU A 104 -7.68 -9.29 -3.16
C LEU A 104 -9.06 -8.62 -3.17
N ILE A 105 -9.78 -8.68 -4.29
CA ILE A 105 -11.14 -8.14 -4.39
C ILE A 105 -12.04 -8.80 -3.34
N LYS A 106 -11.95 -10.12 -3.21
CA LYS A 106 -12.70 -10.90 -2.21
C LYS A 106 -12.34 -10.55 -0.77
N ALA A 107 -11.09 -10.16 -0.53
CA ALA A 107 -10.60 -9.69 0.77
C ALA A 107 -10.89 -8.20 1.04
N GLY A 108 -11.57 -7.50 0.13
CA GLY A 108 -11.99 -6.11 0.32
C GLY A 108 -10.97 -5.04 -0.08
N ALA A 109 -9.90 -5.40 -0.78
CA ALA A 109 -8.98 -4.42 -1.36
C ALA A 109 -9.65 -3.60 -2.46
N GLY A 110 -9.28 -2.32 -2.61
CA GLY A 110 -9.78 -1.41 -3.65
C GLY A 110 -8.88 -1.28 -4.87
N ALA A 111 -7.59 -1.56 -4.69
CA ALA A 111 -6.57 -1.42 -5.72
C ALA A 111 -5.40 -2.38 -5.48
N CYS A 112 -4.66 -2.70 -6.53
CA CYS A 112 -3.33 -3.29 -6.40
C CYS A 112 -2.36 -2.68 -7.40
N HIS A 113 -1.07 -2.78 -7.11
CA HIS A 113 -0.03 -2.56 -8.12
C HIS A 113 0.79 -3.83 -8.36
N ILE A 114 1.16 -4.04 -9.61
CA ILE A 114 1.99 -5.15 -10.09
C ILE A 114 3.20 -4.58 -10.83
N GLU A 115 4.39 -5.15 -10.61
CA GLU A 115 5.64 -4.63 -11.14
C GLU A 115 6.25 -5.48 -12.26
N ASP A 116 7.14 -4.84 -13.05
CA ASP A 116 7.85 -5.47 -14.16
C ASP A 116 9.20 -6.10 -13.78
N GLN A 117 9.50 -6.28 -12.49
CA GLN A 117 10.69 -7.02 -12.08
C GLN A 117 10.56 -8.52 -12.38
N VAL A 118 11.72 -9.22 -12.45
CA VAL A 118 11.76 -10.70 -12.46
C VAL A 118 11.28 -11.27 -11.12
N GLY A 119 10.94 -12.56 -11.06
CA GLY A 119 10.43 -13.20 -9.84
C GLY A 119 11.39 -13.13 -8.64
N ALA A 120 12.71 -13.07 -8.87
CA ALA A 120 13.73 -12.81 -7.85
C ALA A 120 13.94 -11.31 -7.66
N LYS A 121 12.85 -10.59 -7.37
CA LYS A 121 12.81 -9.14 -7.25
C LYS A 121 13.71 -8.58 -6.15
N ARG A 122 13.96 -7.28 -6.23
CA ARG A 122 14.62 -6.47 -5.19
C ARG A 122 13.75 -5.27 -4.83
N CYS A 123 13.99 -4.66 -3.67
CA CYS A 123 13.38 -3.38 -3.33
C CYS A 123 13.67 -2.34 -4.43
N GLY A 124 12.65 -1.57 -4.83
CA GLY A 124 12.70 -0.63 -5.95
C GLY A 124 13.80 0.45 -5.87
N HIS A 125 14.30 0.74 -4.68
CA HIS A 125 15.40 1.68 -4.45
C HIS A 125 16.79 1.03 -4.34
N ARG A 126 16.90 -0.29 -4.56
CA ARG A 126 18.17 -1.02 -4.52
C ARG A 126 18.78 -1.18 -5.93
N PRO A 127 20.11 -1.20 -6.05
CA PRO A 127 20.78 -1.46 -7.32
C PRO A 127 20.64 -2.92 -7.76
N GLY A 128 20.90 -3.17 -9.05
CA GLY A 128 20.95 -4.53 -9.62
C GLY A 128 19.56 -5.16 -9.79
N LYS A 129 18.53 -4.35 -10.05
CA LYS A 129 17.22 -4.84 -10.46
C LYS A 129 17.30 -5.46 -11.85
N GLU A 130 16.55 -6.51 -12.06
CA GLU A 130 16.30 -7.11 -13.36
C GLU A 130 14.81 -7.03 -13.66
N ILE A 131 14.49 -6.66 -14.91
CA ILE A 131 13.11 -6.51 -15.34
C ILE A 131 12.79 -7.50 -16.46
N VAL A 132 11.53 -7.87 -16.56
CA VAL A 132 11.04 -8.70 -17.65
C VAL A 132 10.88 -7.89 -18.94
N THR A 133 10.65 -8.56 -20.06
CA THR A 133 10.35 -7.86 -21.31
C THR A 133 9.06 -7.04 -21.18
N GLN A 134 8.94 -5.98 -22.01
CA GLN A 134 7.71 -5.20 -22.09
C GLN A 134 6.49 -6.09 -22.42
N GLY A 135 6.64 -7.06 -23.32
CA GLY A 135 5.57 -8.00 -23.67
C GLY A 135 5.11 -8.83 -22.48
N GLU A 136 6.04 -9.34 -21.67
CA GLU A 136 5.68 -10.09 -20.45
C GLU A 136 4.95 -9.21 -19.42
N MET A 137 5.37 -7.97 -19.23
CA MET A 137 4.66 -7.04 -18.34
C MET A 137 3.25 -6.73 -18.85
N VAL A 138 3.09 -6.51 -20.16
CA VAL A 138 1.79 -6.32 -20.80
C VAL A 138 0.87 -7.53 -20.55
N ASP A 139 1.41 -8.74 -20.64
CA ASP A 139 0.63 -9.97 -20.38
C ASP A 139 0.24 -10.09 -18.90
N ARG A 140 1.09 -9.67 -17.96
CA ARG A 140 0.74 -9.56 -16.52
C ARG A 140 -0.43 -8.59 -16.31
N VAL A 141 -0.37 -7.41 -16.94
CA VAL A 141 -1.43 -6.40 -16.84
C VAL A 141 -2.74 -6.94 -17.42
N LYS A 142 -2.72 -7.53 -18.62
CA LYS A 142 -3.92 -8.13 -19.23
C LYS A 142 -4.54 -9.20 -18.35
N ALA A 143 -3.72 -10.08 -17.76
CA ALA A 143 -4.19 -11.12 -16.84
C ALA A 143 -4.85 -10.53 -15.58
N ALA A 144 -4.28 -9.43 -15.03
CA ALA A 144 -4.84 -8.72 -13.89
C ALA A 144 -6.19 -8.05 -14.25
N VAL A 145 -6.27 -7.39 -15.40
CA VAL A 145 -7.47 -6.71 -15.90
C VAL A 145 -8.60 -7.70 -16.16
N ASP A 146 -8.32 -8.79 -16.88
CA ASP A 146 -9.30 -9.85 -17.18
C ASP A 146 -9.86 -10.53 -15.92
N ALA A 147 -9.04 -10.61 -14.86
CA ALA A 147 -9.42 -11.26 -13.62
C ALA A 147 -10.34 -10.43 -12.72
N ARG A 148 -10.61 -9.17 -13.02
CA ARG A 148 -11.46 -8.30 -12.19
C ARG A 148 -12.87 -8.87 -12.07
N THR A 149 -13.36 -8.92 -10.83
CA THR A 149 -14.75 -9.25 -10.47
C THR A 149 -15.51 -8.05 -9.92
N ASP A 150 -14.83 -6.92 -9.78
CA ASP A 150 -15.35 -5.56 -9.53
C ASP A 150 -14.75 -4.65 -10.60
N ASP A 151 -15.57 -4.11 -11.48
CA ASP A 151 -15.14 -3.23 -12.58
C ASP A 151 -14.43 -1.97 -12.10
N ASN A 152 -14.68 -1.57 -10.87
CA ASN A 152 -14.04 -0.40 -10.23
C ASN A 152 -12.68 -0.73 -9.60
N PHE A 153 -12.34 -2.01 -9.39
CA PHE A 153 -11.06 -2.38 -8.80
C PHE A 153 -9.91 -1.85 -9.67
N VAL A 154 -8.96 -1.15 -9.05
CA VAL A 154 -7.87 -0.47 -9.75
C VAL A 154 -6.69 -1.41 -9.95
N ILE A 155 -6.25 -1.57 -11.20
CA ILE A 155 -4.99 -2.21 -11.58
C ILE A 155 -3.98 -1.11 -11.91
N MET A 156 -2.94 -0.98 -11.08
CA MET A 156 -1.86 -0.02 -11.27
C MET A 156 -0.62 -0.76 -11.77
N ALA A 157 -0.08 -0.38 -12.91
CA ALA A 157 1.15 -0.95 -13.42
C ALA A 157 2.36 -0.17 -12.85
N ARG A 158 3.25 -0.88 -12.14
CA ARG A 158 4.52 -0.34 -11.67
C ARG A 158 5.62 -0.71 -12.65
N THR A 159 6.48 0.26 -12.98
CA THR A 159 7.69 0.00 -13.77
C THR A 159 8.94 0.43 -13.02
N ASP A 160 9.90 -0.46 -12.94
CA ASP A 160 11.24 -0.25 -12.41
C ASP A 160 12.28 0.04 -13.52
N ALA A 161 11.81 0.21 -14.75
CA ALA A 161 12.64 0.34 -15.95
C ALA A 161 13.50 1.59 -15.98
N LEU A 162 13.15 2.67 -15.26
CA LEU A 162 13.96 3.89 -15.20
C LEU A 162 15.42 3.59 -14.84
N ALA A 163 15.65 2.76 -13.85
CA ALA A 163 16.97 2.41 -13.36
C ALA A 163 17.72 1.41 -14.26
N VAL A 164 17.04 0.73 -15.19
CA VAL A 164 17.59 -0.35 -16.02
C VAL A 164 17.72 0.07 -17.48
N GLU A 165 16.70 0.72 -18.04
CA GLU A 165 16.59 1.06 -19.46
C GLU A 165 16.56 2.58 -19.71
N GLY A 166 16.45 3.40 -18.66
CA GLY A 166 16.33 4.86 -18.76
C GLY A 166 14.90 5.35 -18.96
N LEU A 167 14.75 6.69 -18.95
CA LEU A 167 13.46 7.37 -18.87
C LEU A 167 12.54 7.07 -20.08
N ASP A 168 13.06 7.20 -21.29
CA ASP A 168 12.25 7.04 -22.50
C ASP A 168 11.66 5.63 -22.59
N LYS A 169 12.44 4.60 -22.28
CA LYS A 169 11.98 3.21 -22.26
C LYS A 169 10.99 2.94 -21.13
N ALA A 170 11.21 3.52 -19.96
CA ALA A 170 10.25 3.41 -18.86
C ALA A 170 8.89 4.03 -19.22
N VAL A 171 8.89 5.18 -19.93
CA VAL A 171 7.67 5.82 -20.43
C VAL A 171 6.99 4.95 -21.51
N GLU A 172 7.75 4.40 -22.48
CA GLU A 172 7.20 3.48 -23.49
C GLU A 172 6.50 2.27 -22.84
N ARG A 173 7.11 1.66 -21.81
CA ARG A 173 6.52 0.55 -21.04
C ARG A 173 5.23 0.96 -20.33
N ALA A 174 5.23 2.14 -19.68
CA ALA A 174 4.06 2.66 -19.01
C ALA A 174 2.88 2.86 -19.98
N VAL A 175 3.14 3.43 -21.17
CA VAL A 175 2.12 3.58 -22.23
C VAL A 175 1.59 2.23 -22.66
N ALA A 176 2.44 1.23 -22.92
CA ALA A 176 2.02 -0.11 -23.30
C ALA A 176 1.18 -0.80 -22.20
N CYS A 177 1.47 -0.55 -20.92
CA CYS A 177 0.65 -1.04 -19.80
C CYS A 177 -0.74 -0.37 -19.77
N VAL A 178 -0.84 0.92 -20.06
CA VAL A 178 -2.13 1.62 -20.17
C VAL A 178 -2.95 1.07 -21.34
N GLU A 179 -2.32 0.87 -22.50
CA GLU A 179 -2.97 0.24 -23.67
C GLU A 179 -3.45 -1.19 -23.39
N ALA A 180 -2.77 -1.90 -22.47
CA ALA A 180 -3.18 -3.22 -21.98
C ALA A 180 -4.31 -3.18 -20.95
N GLY A 181 -4.74 -1.98 -20.49
CA GLY A 181 -5.87 -1.78 -19.59
C GLY A 181 -5.48 -1.43 -18.15
N ALA A 182 -4.21 -1.09 -17.86
CA ALA A 182 -3.86 -0.53 -16.56
C ALA A 182 -4.59 0.79 -16.33
N ASP A 183 -5.18 0.95 -15.15
CA ASP A 183 -5.94 2.15 -14.78
C ASP A 183 -5.06 3.31 -14.36
N MET A 184 -3.89 3.01 -13.79
CA MET A 184 -2.95 3.97 -13.20
C MET A 184 -1.52 3.48 -13.37
N ILE A 185 -0.54 4.37 -13.25
CA ILE A 185 0.88 4.06 -13.37
C ILE A 185 1.64 4.43 -12.10
N PHE A 186 2.55 3.55 -11.71
CA PHE A 186 3.51 3.76 -10.64
C PHE A 186 4.95 3.72 -11.22
N PRO A 187 5.52 4.87 -11.60
CA PRO A 187 6.92 4.94 -12.02
C PRO A 187 7.82 4.93 -10.79
N GLU A 188 8.69 3.92 -10.67
CA GLU A 188 9.55 3.76 -9.50
C GLU A 188 10.85 4.55 -9.61
N ALA A 189 11.34 5.03 -8.47
CA ALA A 189 12.66 5.65 -8.31
C ALA A 189 12.87 6.92 -9.17
N ILE A 190 11.84 7.69 -9.39
CA ILE A 190 11.88 8.98 -10.08
C ILE A 190 12.71 9.97 -9.26
N THR A 191 13.58 10.73 -9.90
CA THR A 191 14.53 11.63 -9.24
C THR A 191 14.28 13.12 -9.48
N SER A 192 13.35 13.47 -10.39
CA SER A 192 12.99 14.88 -10.61
C SER A 192 11.51 15.07 -10.95
N LEU A 193 11.00 16.27 -10.74
CA LEU A 193 9.61 16.63 -11.05
C LEU A 193 9.32 16.60 -12.55
N GLU A 194 10.29 16.94 -13.38
CA GLU A 194 10.18 16.90 -14.84
C GLU A 194 9.95 15.49 -15.36
N MET A 195 10.56 14.47 -14.72
CA MET A 195 10.30 13.06 -15.07
C MET A 195 8.85 12.68 -14.80
N TYR A 196 8.26 13.07 -13.65
CA TYR A 196 6.83 12.86 -13.39
C TYR A 196 5.96 13.51 -14.45
N ALA A 197 6.23 14.77 -14.79
CA ALA A 197 5.48 15.49 -15.84
C ALA A 197 5.61 14.80 -17.21
N GLN A 198 6.76 14.22 -17.53
CA GLN A 198 6.96 13.46 -18.77
C GLN A 198 6.11 12.17 -18.78
N PHE A 199 6.09 11.39 -17.69
CA PHE A 199 5.21 10.25 -17.55
C PHE A 199 3.74 10.65 -17.70
N LYS A 200 3.28 11.65 -16.94
CA LYS A 200 1.90 12.10 -16.97
C LYS A 200 1.43 12.51 -18.35
N LYS A 201 2.25 13.29 -19.07
CA LYS A 201 1.96 13.73 -20.43
C LYS A 201 1.79 12.54 -21.41
N ALA A 202 2.57 11.48 -21.22
CA ALA A 202 2.56 10.32 -22.11
C ALA A 202 1.38 9.38 -21.79
N VAL A 203 1.19 9.01 -20.51
CA VAL A 203 0.22 7.98 -20.11
C VAL A 203 -1.22 8.47 -20.00
N LYS A 204 -1.45 9.74 -19.68
CA LYS A 204 -2.78 10.38 -19.58
C LYS A 204 -3.75 9.72 -18.58
N VAL A 205 -3.23 8.87 -17.70
CA VAL A 205 -3.95 8.27 -16.58
C VAL A 205 -3.32 8.78 -15.27
N PRO A 206 -3.96 8.54 -14.10
CA PRO A 206 -3.34 8.91 -12.83
C PRO A 206 -1.97 8.26 -12.62
N ILE A 207 -1.01 9.05 -12.10
CA ILE A 207 0.33 8.58 -11.74
C ILE A 207 0.57 8.70 -10.23
N LEU A 208 1.33 7.76 -9.68
CA LEU A 208 1.71 7.69 -8.28
C LEU A 208 3.17 8.06 -8.10
N ALA A 209 3.46 8.97 -7.16
CA ALA A 209 4.80 9.28 -6.68
C ALA A 209 5.08 8.54 -5.36
N ASN A 210 6.10 7.70 -5.34
CA ASN A 210 6.56 6.99 -4.14
C ASN A 210 7.57 7.85 -3.37
N ILE A 211 7.15 8.43 -2.27
CA ILE A 211 7.97 9.30 -1.41
C ILE A 211 8.38 8.51 -0.17
N THR A 212 9.40 7.69 -0.33
CA THR A 212 9.93 6.86 0.76
C THR A 212 11.25 7.43 1.30
N GLU A 213 11.40 7.36 2.62
CA GLU A 213 12.64 7.74 3.29
C GLU A 213 13.79 6.82 2.88
N PHE A 214 14.99 7.38 2.79
CA PHE A 214 16.23 6.66 2.46
C PHE A 214 16.25 6.01 1.07
N GLY A 215 15.32 6.42 0.20
CA GLY A 215 15.27 6.03 -1.21
C GLY A 215 16.08 6.96 -2.12
N SER A 216 16.04 6.71 -3.44
CA SER A 216 16.67 7.56 -4.47
C SER A 216 15.82 8.77 -4.85
N THR A 217 14.50 8.71 -4.64
CA THR A 217 13.57 9.81 -4.90
C THR A 217 13.70 10.87 -3.81
N PRO A 218 13.90 12.17 -4.15
CA PRO A 218 13.85 13.25 -3.19
C PRO A 218 12.50 13.30 -2.46
N LEU A 219 12.49 13.78 -1.21
CA LEU A 219 11.26 13.94 -0.44
C LEU A 219 10.49 15.18 -0.90
N PHE A 220 9.98 15.13 -2.11
CA PHE A 220 9.14 16.21 -2.65
C PHE A 220 7.90 16.43 -1.80
N THR A 221 7.51 17.70 -1.66
CA THR A 221 6.26 18.08 -0.99
C THR A 221 5.04 17.79 -1.88
N VAL A 222 3.87 17.74 -1.26
CA VAL A 222 2.60 17.59 -1.98
C VAL A 222 2.40 18.69 -3.02
N ASP A 223 2.80 19.95 -2.70
CA ASP A 223 2.64 21.09 -3.61
C ASP A 223 3.59 21.02 -4.82
N GLU A 224 4.83 20.58 -4.63
CA GLU A 224 5.76 20.31 -5.73
C GLU A 224 5.24 19.22 -6.66
N LEU A 225 4.74 18.11 -6.09
CA LEU A 225 4.16 17.00 -6.86
C LEU A 225 2.87 17.39 -7.59
N ARG A 226 2.03 18.24 -6.97
CA ARG A 226 0.87 18.84 -7.63
C ARG A 226 1.29 19.67 -8.84
N GLY A 227 2.38 20.45 -8.72
CA GLY A 227 2.94 21.23 -9.83
C GLY A 227 3.45 20.37 -10.99
N ALA A 228 3.80 19.11 -10.74
CA ALA A 228 4.19 18.11 -11.74
C ALA A 228 3.03 17.24 -12.23
N ASP A 229 1.80 17.57 -11.88
CA ASP A 229 0.55 16.86 -12.25
C ASP A 229 0.52 15.38 -11.75
N VAL A 230 1.11 15.13 -10.59
CA VAL A 230 1.04 13.85 -9.90
C VAL A 230 -0.33 13.71 -9.22
N ASP A 231 -0.97 12.55 -9.34
CA ASP A 231 -2.32 12.32 -8.81
C ASP A 231 -2.32 11.68 -7.42
N ILE A 232 -1.30 10.88 -7.10
CA ILE A 232 -1.22 10.13 -5.84
C ILE A 232 0.19 10.28 -5.25
N VAL A 233 0.27 10.57 -3.96
CA VAL A 233 1.53 10.59 -3.20
C VAL A 233 1.52 9.46 -2.19
N LEU A 234 2.45 8.52 -2.30
CA LEU A 234 2.57 7.36 -1.43
C LEU A 234 3.68 7.55 -0.40
N TYR A 235 3.34 7.36 0.87
CA TYR A 235 4.28 7.25 1.99
C TYR A 235 4.25 5.82 2.52
N PRO A 236 5.05 4.87 1.95
CA PRO A 236 4.78 3.44 2.09
C PRO A 236 5.08 2.87 3.46
N LEU A 237 6.11 3.37 4.15
CA LEU A 237 6.65 2.75 5.36
C LEU A 237 7.00 3.74 6.49
N SER A 238 6.63 5.01 6.40
CA SER A 238 7.01 6.04 7.39
C SER A 238 6.58 5.68 8.81
N ALA A 239 5.32 5.31 9.00
CA ALA A 239 4.80 4.88 10.31
C ALA A 239 5.46 3.58 10.81
N PHE A 240 5.73 2.62 9.91
CA PHE A 240 6.41 1.37 10.25
C PHE A 240 7.85 1.61 10.75
N ARG A 241 8.61 2.47 10.07
CA ARG A 241 9.97 2.84 10.49
C ARG A 241 9.97 3.54 11.84
N ALA A 242 9.02 4.47 12.05
CA ALA A 242 8.86 5.18 13.31
C ALA A 242 8.50 4.21 14.46
N MET A 243 7.57 3.28 14.23
CA MET A 243 7.17 2.24 15.18
C MET A 243 8.37 1.37 15.59
N ASN A 244 9.15 0.90 14.62
CA ASN A 244 10.32 0.06 14.87
C ASN A 244 11.34 0.81 15.73
N LYS A 245 11.63 2.07 15.40
CA LYS A 245 12.60 2.87 16.19
C LYS A 245 12.11 3.14 17.61
N ALA A 246 10.82 3.40 17.79
CA ALA A 246 10.23 3.55 19.11
C ALA A 246 10.32 2.23 19.92
N ALA A 247 10.04 1.09 19.28
CA ALA A 247 10.17 -0.22 19.93
C ALA A 247 11.62 -0.53 20.37
N GLU A 248 12.62 -0.26 19.50
CA GLU A 248 14.05 -0.39 19.85
C GLU A 248 14.38 0.41 21.09
N ASN A 249 14.02 1.70 21.15
CA ASN A 249 14.29 2.59 22.28
C ASN A 249 13.68 2.05 23.59
N VAL A 250 12.46 1.49 23.52
CA VAL A 250 11.79 0.92 24.70
C VAL A 250 12.49 -0.36 25.15
N TYR A 251 12.85 -1.26 24.24
CA TYR A 251 13.56 -2.51 24.59
C TYR A 251 14.92 -2.23 25.21
N GLU A 252 15.68 -1.26 24.66
CA GLU A 252 16.96 -0.84 25.18
C GLU A 252 16.83 -0.24 26.60
N ALA A 253 15.83 0.64 26.82
CA ALA A 253 15.57 1.25 28.11
C ALA A 253 15.24 0.17 29.18
N ILE A 254 14.32 -0.75 28.87
CA ILE A 254 13.95 -1.84 29.80
C ILE A 254 15.17 -2.71 30.12
N ARG A 255 15.95 -3.06 29.07
CA ARG A 255 17.13 -3.91 29.26
C ARG A 255 18.23 -3.26 30.12
N ARG A 256 18.44 -1.96 29.95
CA ARG A 256 19.42 -1.17 30.68
C ARG A 256 18.98 -0.85 32.10
N ASP A 257 17.73 -0.41 32.29
CA ASP A 257 17.24 0.18 33.55
C ASP A 257 16.45 -0.81 34.40
N GLY A 258 16.10 -2.00 33.87
CA GLY A 258 15.22 -2.96 34.55
C GLY A 258 13.78 -2.46 34.71
N THR A 259 13.39 -1.37 34.02
CA THR A 259 12.10 -0.74 34.11
C THR A 259 11.85 0.14 32.87
N GLN A 260 10.59 0.34 32.49
CA GLN A 260 10.17 1.22 31.40
C GLN A 260 9.92 2.67 31.85
N LYS A 261 10.16 3.03 33.13
CA LYS A 261 9.78 4.35 33.69
C LYS A 261 10.30 5.53 32.89
N SER A 262 11.53 5.44 32.36
CA SER A 262 12.20 6.54 31.65
C SER A 262 11.61 6.82 30.25
N VAL A 263 10.75 5.95 29.72
CA VAL A 263 10.19 6.06 28.37
C VAL A 263 8.65 6.04 28.33
N VAL A 264 7.96 6.03 29.49
CA VAL A 264 6.49 5.98 29.58
C VAL A 264 5.84 7.14 28.83
N ASP A 265 6.42 8.34 28.91
CA ASP A 265 5.88 9.55 28.27
C ASP A 265 5.95 9.51 26.74
N THR A 266 6.70 8.57 26.16
CA THR A 266 6.77 8.34 24.70
C THR A 266 5.73 7.32 24.20
N MET A 267 4.98 6.72 25.12
CA MET A 267 4.03 5.66 24.78
C MET A 267 2.61 6.20 24.64
N GLN A 268 1.84 5.53 23.80
CA GLN A 268 0.39 5.70 23.76
C GLN A 268 -0.22 5.25 25.08
N THR A 269 -1.07 6.09 25.67
CA THR A 269 -1.80 5.73 26.89
C THR A 269 -2.87 4.64 26.61
N ARG A 270 -3.27 3.92 27.69
CA ARG A 270 -4.38 2.97 27.61
C ARG A 270 -5.69 3.64 27.22
N ALA A 271 -5.95 4.84 27.73
CA ALA A 271 -7.16 5.59 27.41
C ALA A 271 -7.22 5.95 25.92
N GLU A 272 -6.13 6.44 25.35
CA GLU A 272 -6.02 6.71 23.91
C GLU A 272 -6.20 5.47 23.05
N LEU A 273 -5.61 4.33 23.44
CA LEU A 273 -5.80 3.07 22.72
C LEU A 273 -7.27 2.66 22.74
N TYR A 274 -7.92 2.69 23.92
CA TYR A 274 -9.32 2.30 24.08
C TYR A 274 -10.27 3.16 23.26
N GLU A 275 -10.02 4.48 23.21
CA GLU A 275 -10.75 5.40 22.34
C GLU A 275 -10.60 5.02 20.85
N ARG A 276 -9.39 4.65 20.41
CA ARG A 276 -9.08 4.37 19.00
C ARG A 276 -9.69 3.07 18.48
N ILE A 277 -9.81 2.06 19.33
CA ILE A 277 -10.42 0.77 19.00
C ILE A 277 -11.88 0.65 19.43
N ASP A 278 -12.49 1.76 19.88
CA ASP A 278 -13.89 1.82 20.34
C ASP A 278 -14.23 0.82 21.47
N TYR A 279 -13.25 0.60 22.37
CA TYR A 279 -13.34 -0.42 23.42
C TYR A 279 -14.62 -0.30 24.28
N HIS A 280 -15.00 0.93 24.65
CA HIS A 280 -16.15 1.15 25.52
C HIS A 280 -17.50 0.79 24.89
N SER A 281 -17.64 0.92 23.57
CA SER A 281 -18.85 0.47 22.87
C SER A 281 -19.00 -1.05 22.92
N TYR A 282 -17.90 -1.79 22.87
CA TYR A 282 -17.94 -3.26 23.07
C TYR A 282 -18.34 -3.65 24.50
N GLU A 283 -17.82 -2.96 25.53
CA GLU A 283 -18.23 -3.19 26.93
C GLU A 283 -19.73 -2.91 27.13
N GLN A 284 -20.21 -1.74 26.67
CA GLN A 284 -21.62 -1.35 26.77
C GLN A 284 -22.55 -2.36 26.09
N LYS A 285 -22.16 -2.83 24.90
CA LYS A 285 -22.93 -3.87 24.19
C LYS A 285 -22.95 -5.18 24.95
N LEU A 286 -21.81 -5.58 25.53
CA LEU A 286 -21.71 -6.80 26.34
C LEU A 286 -22.61 -6.71 27.57
N ASP A 287 -22.56 -5.59 28.30
CA ASP A 287 -23.40 -5.34 29.47
C ASP A 287 -24.89 -5.37 29.13
N ALA A 288 -25.29 -4.74 28.01
CA ALA A 288 -26.69 -4.76 27.54
C ALA A 288 -27.16 -6.17 27.18
N LEU A 289 -26.32 -7.00 26.56
CA LEU A 289 -26.64 -8.39 26.21
C LEU A 289 -26.82 -9.26 27.43
N PHE A 290 -26.02 -9.06 28.50
CA PHE A 290 -26.07 -9.86 29.71
C PHE A 290 -27.03 -9.32 30.80
N ALA A 291 -27.43 -8.04 30.75
CA ALA A 291 -28.43 -7.48 31.65
C ALA A 291 -29.76 -8.21 31.52
N GLN A 292 -30.12 -8.67 30.33
CA GLN A 292 -31.36 -9.44 30.09
C GLN A 292 -31.37 -10.82 30.78
N ASN A 293 -30.20 -11.38 31.12
CA ASN A 293 -30.09 -12.67 31.81
C ASN A 293 -30.11 -12.56 33.33
N LYS A 294 -29.94 -11.36 33.91
CA LYS A 294 -30.01 -11.12 35.37
C LYS A 294 -31.41 -10.80 35.87
N SER A 295 -32.37 -10.61 34.97
CA SER A 295 -33.76 -10.32 35.29
C SER A 295 -34.73 -11.54 35.14
N LYS A 296 -34.17 -12.73 35.02
CA LYS A 296 -34.85 -14.03 35.17
C LYS A 296 -34.29 -14.79 36.38
#